data_722368750af95f28d7814a960d2e9d8f
#
_entry.id   722368750af95f28d7814a960d2e9d8f
#
_cell.length_a   1.000
_cell.length_b   1.000
_cell.length_c   1.000
_cell.angle_alpha   90.00
_cell.angle_beta   90.00
_cell.angle_gamma   90.00
#
_symmetry.space_group_name_H-M   'P 1'
#
loop_
_entity.id
_entity.type
_entity.pdbx_description
1 polymer ?
#
loop_
_entity_poly.entity_id
_entity_poly.type
_entity_poly.pdbx_seq_one_letter_code
_entity_poly.pdbx_strand_id
1 'polypeptide(L)'
;MQGVKRKVVYVSLYEGIAIVVATLGLAGMSGQDVHTAGGVAVAASVIAILWNLAFNTMFEAWEARQSVKGRSLKRRIAHAIGFEGGLVAFLVPLIAWWFGISLWQALLMDLGLVVFFLVYTFVFNWSFDRVFGLPASAMAGAQPA
;
A
#
# COMPACT_ATOMS: atom_id res chain seq x y z
N MET A 1 -16.94 -15.24 7.44
CA MET A 1 -16.05 -15.62 6.33
C MET A 1 -14.60 -15.63 6.83
N GLN A 2 -13.87 -16.70 6.63
CA GLN A 2 -12.54 -16.91 7.19
C GLN A 2 -11.57 -17.51 6.13
N GLY A 3 -10.30 -17.59 6.49
CA GLY A 3 -9.27 -18.26 5.68
C GLY A 3 -8.96 -17.60 4.34
N VAL A 4 -8.64 -18.42 3.35
CA VAL A 4 -8.23 -17.96 2.01
C VAL A 4 -9.33 -17.17 1.33
N LYS A 5 -10.59 -17.59 1.46
CA LYS A 5 -11.72 -16.88 0.87
C LYS A 5 -11.81 -15.43 1.37
N ARG A 6 -11.62 -15.23 2.69
CA ARG A 6 -11.59 -13.88 3.28
C ARG A 6 -10.46 -13.03 2.67
N LYS A 7 -9.27 -13.61 2.55
CA LYS A 7 -8.11 -12.91 1.97
C LYS A 7 -8.34 -12.52 0.51
N VAL A 8 -8.87 -13.42 -0.29
CA VAL A 8 -9.17 -13.14 -1.70
C VAL A 8 -10.20 -12.02 -1.84
N VAL A 9 -11.30 -12.10 -1.10
CA VAL A 9 -12.34 -11.05 -1.13
C VAL A 9 -11.77 -9.71 -0.65
N TYR A 10 -11.00 -9.74 0.45
CA TYR A 10 -10.35 -8.54 0.99
C TYR A 10 -9.46 -7.86 -0.06
N VAL A 11 -8.51 -8.61 -0.64
CA VAL A 11 -7.56 -8.06 -1.62
C VAL A 11 -8.27 -7.56 -2.87
N SER A 12 -9.24 -8.33 -3.39
CA SER A 12 -9.99 -7.94 -4.58
C SER A 12 -10.77 -6.65 -4.39
N LEU A 13 -11.46 -6.52 -3.26
CA LEU A 13 -12.21 -5.29 -2.94
C LEU A 13 -11.26 -4.13 -2.63
N TYR A 14 -10.23 -4.36 -1.83
CA TYR A 14 -9.26 -3.33 -1.48
C TYR A 14 -8.60 -2.75 -2.72
N GLU A 15 -8.03 -3.60 -3.58
CA GLU A 15 -7.34 -3.15 -4.79
C GLU A 15 -8.30 -2.56 -5.83
N GLY A 16 -9.46 -3.18 -6.04
CA GLY A 16 -10.44 -2.67 -7.00
C GLY A 16 -10.93 -1.27 -6.66
N ILE A 17 -11.34 -1.07 -5.41
CA ILE A 17 -11.79 0.26 -4.94
C ILE A 17 -10.62 1.23 -4.89
N ALA A 18 -9.44 0.79 -4.43
CA ALA A 18 -8.24 1.63 -4.37
C ALA A 18 -7.85 2.17 -5.75
N ILE A 19 -7.86 1.34 -6.78
CA ILE A 19 -7.53 1.75 -8.15
C ILE A 19 -8.55 2.79 -8.65
N VAL A 20 -9.84 2.57 -8.43
CA VAL A 20 -10.87 3.54 -8.85
C VAL A 20 -10.69 4.88 -8.14
N VAL A 21 -10.54 4.87 -6.84
CA VAL A 21 -10.43 6.12 -6.06
C VAL A 21 -9.10 6.82 -6.30
N ALA A 22 -8.00 6.07 -6.41
CA ALA A 22 -6.69 6.62 -6.77
C ALA A 22 -6.70 7.25 -8.18
N THR A 23 -7.38 6.61 -9.14
CA THR A 23 -7.56 7.15 -10.49
C THR A 23 -8.27 8.49 -10.45
N LEU A 24 -9.38 8.58 -9.73
CA LEU A 24 -10.13 9.84 -9.59
C LEU A 24 -9.31 10.92 -8.87
N GLY A 25 -8.58 10.54 -7.83
CA GLY A 25 -7.70 11.45 -7.08
C GLY A 25 -6.55 11.98 -7.95
N LEU A 26 -5.88 11.12 -8.68
CA LEU A 26 -4.79 11.50 -9.60
C LEU A 26 -5.31 12.35 -10.75
N ALA A 27 -6.45 12.03 -11.33
CA ALA A 27 -7.08 12.84 -12.37
C ALA A 27 -7.39 14.24 -11.85
N GLY A 28 -7.96 14.35 -10.64
CA GLY A 28 -8.26 15.63 -10.00
C GLY A 28 -7.02 16.47 -9.68
N MET A 29 -5.97 15.84 -9.17
CA MET A 29 -4.73 16.54 -8.80
C MET A 29 -3.88 16.95 -10.02
N SER A 30 -3.87 16.12 -11.06
CA SER A 30 -2.99 16.32 -12.22
C SER A 30 -3.63 17.12 -13.36
N GLY A 31 -4.96 17.21 -13.39
CA GLY A 31 -5.70 17.72 -14.54
C GLY A 31 -5.68 16.79 -15.75
N GLN A 32 -5.14 15.56 -15.62
CA GLN A 32 -5.12 14.56 -16.66
C GLN A 32 -6.48 13.86 -16.78
N ASP A 33 -6.71 13.25 -17.93
CA ASP A 33 -7.93 12.45 -18.12
C ASP A 33 -7.91 11.16 -17.29
N VAL A 34 -9.09 10.57 -17.12
CA VAL A 34 -9.28 9.37 -16.30
C VAL A 34 -8.50 8.17 -16.84
N HIS A 35 -8.37 8.03 -18.17
CA HIS A 35 -7.61 6.94 -18.77
C HIS A 35 -6.11 7.03 -18.45
N THR A 36 -5.53 8.22 -18.57
CA THR A 36 -4.12 8.46 -18.24
C THR A 36 -3.87 8.25 -16.75
N ALA A 37 -4.73 8.82 -15.89
CA ALA A 37 -4.63 8.64 -14.44
C ALA A 37 -4.84 7.19 -14.02
N GLY A 38 -5.76 6.48 -14.68
CA GLY A 38 -6.02 5.06 -14.43
C GLY A 38 -4.82 4.18 -14.78
N GLY A 39 -4.12 4.48 -15.87
CA GLY A 39 -2.88 3.80 -16.25
C GLY A 39 -1.81 3.95 -15.17
N VAL A 40 -1.62 5.16 -14.64
CA VAL A 40 -0.69 5.41 -13.53
C VAL A 40 -1.11 4.68 -12.27
N ALA A 41 -2.39 4.71 -11.92
CA ALA A 41 -2.90 4.02 -10.72
C ALA A 41 -2.66 2.51 -10.79
N VAL A 42 -2.90 1.88 -11.93
CA VAL A 42 -2.63 0.44 -12.13
C VAL A 42 -1.13 0.15 -12.07
N ALA A 43 -0.30 0.93 -12.76
CA ALA A 43 1.14 0.76 -12.75
C ALA A 43 1.71 0.94 -11.33
N ALA A 44 1.24 1.95 -10.60
CA ALA A 44 1.65 2.20 -9.22
C ALA A 44 1.25 1.04 -8.30
N SER A 45 0.05 0.47 -8.46
CA SER A 45 -0.42 -0.69 -7.69
C SER A 45 0.47 -1.91 -7.93
N VAL A 46 0.81 -2.20 -9.19
CA VAL A 46 1.72 -3.32 -9.54
C VAL A 46 3.10 -3.11 -8.91
N ILE A 47 3.67 -1.90 -9.03
CA ILE A 47 4.96 -1.57 -8.44
C ILE A 47 4.91 -1.73 -6.91
N ALA A 48 3.85 -1.23 -6.27
CA ALA A 48 3.69 -1.33 -4.83
C ALA A 48 3.63 -2.78 -4.35
N ILE A 49 2.91 -3.65 -5.06
CA ILE A 49 2.83 -5.08 -4.74
C ILE A 49 4.19 -5.75 -4.90
N LEU A 50 4.87 -5.52 -6.02
CA LEU A 50 6.19 -6.11 -6.29
C LEU A 50 7.24 -5.61 -5.29
N TRP A 51 7.24 -4.32 -4.99
CA TRP A 51 8.14 -3.75 -3.99
C TRP A 51 7.86 -4.28 -2.59
N ASN A 52 6.58 -4.42 -2.24
CA ASN A 52 6.18 -5.02 -0.96
C ASN A 52 6.78 -6.42 -0.79
N LEU A 53 6.63 -7.29 -1.80
CA LEU A 53 7.19 -8.64 -1.79
C LEU A 53 8.72 -8.61 -1.71
N ALA A 54 9.37 -7.84 -2.58
CA ALA A 54 10.82 -7.77 -2.63
C ALA A 54 11.41 -7.19 -1.36
N PHE A 55 10.88 -6.07 -0.88
CA PHE A 55 11.40 -5.40 0.30
C PHE A 55 11.21 -6.24 1.57
N ASN A 56 10.03 -6.79 1.77
CA ASN A 56 9.78 -7.63 2.93
C ASN A 56 10.64 -8.90 2.92
N THR A 57 10.84 -9.52 1.77
CA THR A 57 11.74 -10.67 1.64
C THR A 57 13.18 -10.30 2.01
N MET A 58 13.67 -9.16 1.51
CA MET A 58 15.02 -8.69 1.85
C MET A 58 15.15 -8.33 3.33
N PHE A 59 14.15 -7.65 3.87
CA PHE A 59 14.15 -7.24 5.27
C PHE A 59 14.11 -8.43 6.22
N GLU A 60 13.26 -9.40 5.94
CA GLU A 60 13.15 -10.64 6.73
C GLU A 60 14.44 -11.47 6.66
N ALA A 61 15.07 -11.53 5.49
CA ALA A 61 16.37 -12.19 5.34
C ALA A 61 17.47 -11.51 6.16
N TRP A 62 17.42 -10.17 6.22
CA TRP A 62 18.33 -9.41 7.09
C TRP A 62 18.03 -9.66 8.58
N GLU A 63 16.76 -9.62 8.97
CA GLU A 63 16.35 -9.90 10.37
C GLU A 63 16.80 -11.29 10.83
N ALA A 64 16.68 -12.30 9.96
CA ALA A 64 17.06 -13.67 10.28
C ALA A 64 18.56 -13.81 10.61
N ARG A 65 19.39 -12.91 10.08
CA ARG A 65 20.85 -12.90 10.34
C ARG A 65 21.23 -12.16 11.63
N GLN A 66 20.28 -11.45 12.25
CA GLN A 66 20.57 -10.70 13.47
C GLN A 66 20.61 -11.62 14.70
N SER A 67 21.54 -11.35 15.61
CA SER A 67 21.65 -12.08 16.87
C SER A 67 20.49 -11.76 17.82
N VAL A 68 20.05 -10.49 17.84
CA VAL A 68 18.89 -10.05 18.62
C VAL A 68 17.63 -10.25 17.79
N LYS A 69 16.72 -11.05 18.30
CA LYS A 69 15.44 -11.35 17.63
C LYS A 69 14.34 -10.36 18.03
N GLY A 70 13.27 -10.34 17.25
CA GLY A 70 12.13 -9.46 17.43
C GLY A 70 12.27 -8.14 16.68
N ARG A 71 11.21 -7.36 16.71
CA ARG A 71 11.14 -6.05 16.02
C ARG A 71 11.07 -4.93 17.04
N SER A 72 12.24 -4.34 17.31
CA SER A 72 12.34 -3.12 18.12
C SER A 72 11.69 -1.94 17.38
N LEU A 73 11.44 -0.86 18.09
CA LEU A 73 10.96 0.39 17.50
C LEU A 73 11.91 0.89 16.39
N LYS A 74 13.23 0.78 16.59
CA LYS A 74 14.23 1.14 15.57
C LYS A 74 14.07 0.32 14.28
N ARG A 75 13.85 -1.01 14.40
CA ARG A 75 13.62 -1.87 13.23
C ARG A 75 12.33 -1.55 12.51
N ARG A 76 11.27 -1.22 13.24
CA ARG A 76 9.98 -0.82 12.65
C ARG A 76 10.10 0.51 11.90
N ILE A 77 10.82 1.47 12.45
CA ILE A 77 11.09 2.75 11.80
C ILE A 77 11.96 2.55 10.56
N ALA A 78 13.03 1.75 10.65
CA ALA A 78 13.89 1.44 9.52
C ALA A 78 13.10 0.74 8.40
N HIS A 79 12.23 -0.20 8.73
CA HIS A 79 11.34 -0.86 7.77
C HIS A 79 10.42 0.16 7.07
N ALA A 80 9.77 1.02 7.84
CA ALA A 80 8.86 2.02 7.29
C ALA A 80 9.58 3.01 6.36
N ILE A 81 10.75 3.52 6.78
CA ILE A 81 11.55 4.45 5.97
C ILE A 81 12.05 3.76 4.69
N GLY A 82 12.56 2.55 4.79
CA GLY A 82 13.05 1.80 3.64
C GLY A 82 11.92 1.47 2.66
N PHE A 83 10.78 1.06 3.17
CA PHE A 83 9.60 0.73 2.35
C PHE A 83 9.07 1.98 1.61
N GLU A 84 8.79 3.05 2.35
CA GLU A 84 8.27 4.30 1.77
C GLU A 84 9.31 4.98 0.89
N GLY A 85 10.57 5.00 1.29
CA GLY A 85 11.66 5.55 0.48
C GLY A 85 11.82 4.84 -0.85
N GLY A 86 11.70 3.52 -0.87
CA GLY A 86 11.73 2.74 -2.11
C GLY A 86 10.52 3.02 -3.00
N LEU A 87 9.32 3.09 -2.42
CA LEU A 87 8.12 3.46 -3.18
C LEU A 87 8.27 4.85 -3.81
N VAL A 88 8.71 5.85 -3.05
CA VAL A 88 8.97 7.20 -3.57
C VAL A 88 9.97 7.16 -4.71
N ALA A 89 11.06 6.40 -4.57
CA ALA A 89 12.10 6.29 -5.60
C ALA A 89 11.58 5.69 -6.91
N PHE A 90 10.58 4.82 -6.87
CA PHE A 90 9.96 4.22 -8.06
C PHE A 90 8.78 5.05 -8.58
N LEU A 91 7.90 5.50 -7.69
CA LEU A 91 6.64 6.12 -8.09
C LEU A 91 6.81 7.57 -8.55
N VAL A 92 7.68 8.34 -7.93
CA VAL A 92 7.88 9.75 -8.30
C VAL A 92 8.39 9.88 -9.73
N PRO A 93 9.44 9.16 -10.17
CA PRO A 93 9.86 9.18 -11.57
C PRO A 93 8.77 8.68 -12.53
N LEU A 94 8.02 7.66 -12.16
CA LEU A 94 6.93 7.13 -12.99
C LEU A 94 5.84 8.18 -13.20
N ILE A 95 5.38 8.83 -12.14
CA ILE A 95 4.34 9.87 -12.20
C ILE A 95 4.84 11.07 -13.02
N ALA A 96 6.07 11.51 -12.76
CA ALA A 96 6.67 12.63 -13.47
C ALA A 96 6.75 12.37 -14.99
N TRP A 97 7.23 11.19 -15.37
CA TRP A 97 7.34 10.80 -16.78
C TRP A 97 5.99 10.62 -17.44
N TRP A 98 5.06 9.92 -16.76
CA TRP A 98 3.76 9.60 -17.34
C TRP A 98 2.88 10.84 -17.54
N PHE A 99 2.88 11.75 -16.57
CA PHE A 99 2.10 12.98 -16.64
C PHE A 99 2.85 14.16 -17.31
N GLY A 100 4.14 14.01 -17.58
CA GLY A 100 4.95 15.10 -18.15
C GLY A 100 5.11 16.28 -17.19
N ILE A 101 5.24 16.02 -15.90
CA ILE A 101 5.39 17.01 -14.83
C ILE A 101 6.77 16.94 -14.18
N SER A 102 7.11 17.94 -13.37
CA SER A 102 8.38 17.95 -12.64
C SER A 102 8.42 16.86 -11.57
N LEU A 103 9.63 16.47 -11.18
CA LEU A 103 9.83 15.54 -10.06
C LEU A 103 9.24 16.09 -8.76
N TRP A 104 9.30 17.40 -8.55
CA TRP A 104 8.71 18.05 -7.37
C TRP A 104 7.20 17.94 -7.35
N GLN A 105 6.53 18.22 -8.46
CA GLN A 105 5.08 18.05 -8.57
C GLN A 105 4.66 16.58 -8.37
N ALA A 106 5.43 15.65 -8.98
CA ALA A 106 5.20 14.22 -8.80
C ALA A 106 5.37 13.77 -7.35
N LEU A 107 6.38 14.30 -6.65
CA LEU A 107 6.58 14.03 -5.22
C LEU A 107 5.41 14.51 -4.38
N LEU A 108 4.89 15.72 -4.63
CA LEU A 108 3.74 16.23 -3.91
C LEU A 108 2.48 15.38 -4.14
N MET A 109 2.27 14.90 -5.37
CA MET A 109 1.18 13.97 -5.69
C MET A 109 1.35 12.64 -4.97
N ASP A 110 2.56 12.10 -4.95
CA ASP A 110 2.86 10.84 -4.26
C ASP A 110 2.65 10.95 -2.75
N LEU A 111 3.08 12.05 -2.13
CA LEU A 111 2.81 12.31 -0.72
C LEU A 111 1.30 12.44 -0.43
N GLY A 112 0.55 13.06 -1.33
CA GLY A 112 -0.91 13.09 -1.26
C GLY A 112 -1.54 11.71 -1.30
N LEU A 113 -1.03 10.83 -2.16
CA LEU A 113 -1.46 9.43 -2.21
C LEU A 113 -1.12 8.67 -0.93
N VAL A 114 0.06 8.90 -0.33
CA VAL A 114 0.44 8.27 0.95
C VAL A 114 -0.56 8.63 2.04
N VAL A 115 -0.86 9.92 2.20
CA VAL A 115 -1.87 10.38 3.19
C VAL A 115 -3.24 9.78 2.89
N PHE A 116 -3.65 9.79 1.63
CA PHE A 116 -4.91 9.19 1.19
C PHE A 116 -4.98 7.71 1.56
N PHE A 117 -3.94 6.93 1.26
CA PHE A 117 -3.93 5.50 1.55
C PHE A 117 -3.90 5.18 3.04
N LEU A 118 -3.31 6.03 3.87
CA LEU A 118 -3.40 5.87 5.33
C LEU A 118 -4.86 5.95 5.79
N VAL A 119 -5.59 6.96 5.36
CA VAL A 119 -7.01 7.14 5.69
C VAL A 119 -7.86 6.05 5.05
N TYR A 120 -7.64 5.78 3.78
CA TYR A 120 -8.36 4.74 3.03
C TYR A 120 -8.23 3.37 3.68
N THR A 121 -7.02 2.96 4.01
CA THR A 121 -6.76 1.66 4.62
C THR A 121 -7.48 1.52 5.96
N PHE A 122 -7.46 2.57 6.77
CA PHE A 122 -8.18 2.58 8.03
C PHE A 122 -9.69 2.43 7.83
N VAL A 123 -10.28 3.26 6.97
CA VAL A 123 -11.73 3.24 6.70
C VAL A 123 -12.14 1.92 6.04
N PHE A 124 -11.34 1.42 5.10
CA PHE A 124 -11.62 0.16 4.43
C PHE A 124 -11.59 -1.01 5.42
N ASN A 125 -10.56 -1.12 6.23
CA ASN A 125 -10.44 -2.20 7.23
C ASN A 125 -11.61 -2.16 8.22
N TRP A 126 -11.92 -1.00 8.72
CA TRP A 126 -13.05 -0.83 9.64
C TRP A 126 -14.38 -1.24 8.99
N SER A 127 -14.63 -0.81 7.76
CA SER A 127 -15.85 -1.16 7.01
C SER A 127 -15.90 -2.65 6.67
N PHE A 128 -14.78 -3.21 6.23
CA PHE A 128 -14.67 -4.62 5.89
C PHE A 128 -14.97 -5.51 7.10
N ASP A 129 -14.39 -5.18 8.25
CA ASP A 129 -14.62 -5.93 9.47
C ASP A 129 -16.07 -5.80 9.96
N ARG A 130 -16.72 -4.68 9.71
CA ARG A 130 -18.16 -4.50 10.00
C ARG A 130 -19.04 -5.39 9.14
N VAL A 131 -18.72 -5.53 7.86
CA VAL A 131 -19.52 -6.30 6.90
C VAL A 131 -19.24 -7.80 6.99
N PHE A 132 -17.97 -8.19 7.06
CA PHE A 132 -17.53 -9.58 6.97
C PHE A 132 -17.09 -10.18 8.32
N GLY A 133 -17.09 -9.39 9.38
CA GLY A 133 -16.60 -9.80 10.70
C GLY A 133 -15.09 -9.80 10.82
N LEU A 134 -14.61 -9.91 12.05
CA LEU A 134 -13.17 -9.98 12.33
C LEU A 134 -12.57 -11.31 11.86
N PRO A 135 -11.26 -11.33 11.54
CA PRO A 135 -10.55 -12.58 11.31
C PRO A 135 -10.48 -13.39 12.62
N ALA A 136 -10.40 -14.70 12.48
CA ALA A 136 -10.36 -15.61 13.64
C ALA A 136 -9.25 -15.24 14.65
N SER A 137 -8.10 -14.77 14.14
CA SER A 137 -6.98 -14.32 14.98
C SER A 137 -7.28 -13.11 15.86
N ALA A 138 -8.29 -12.32 15.52
CA ALA A 138 -8.68 -11.11 16.26
C ALA A 138 -9.96 -11.32 17.09
N MET A 139 -10.54 -12.52 17.08
CA MET A 139 -11.74 -12.82 17.88
C MET A 139 -11.36 -13.11 19.33
N ALA A 140 -12.17 -12.61 20.29
CA ALA A 140 -12.00 -12.91 21.70
C ALA A 140 -12.10 -14.42 21.94
N GLY A 141 -11.11 -15.01 22.64
CA GLY A 141 -11.06 -16.43 22.92
C GLY A 141 -10.40 -17.29 21.85
N ALA A 142 -9.91 -16.71 20.78
CA ALA A 142 -9.05 -17.43 19.83
C ALA A 142 -7.70 -17.73 20.51
N GLN A 143 -7.45 -19.00 20.80
CA GLN A 143 -6.12 -19.40 21.25
C GLN A 143 -5.16 -19.33 20.06
N PRO A 144 -3.93 -18.83 20.24
CA PRO A 144 -2.92 -18.93 19.20
C PRO A 144 -2.67 -20.42 18.92
N ALA A 145 -2.77 -20.76 17.64
CA ALA A 145 -2.40 -22.10 17.19
C ALA A 145 -0.89 -22.30 17.32
#